data_2117da56ebbfeca2310d7568bca88c8a
#
_entry.id   2117da56ebbfeca2310d7568bca88c8a
#
_cell.length_a   1.000
_cell.length_b   1.000
_cell.length_c   1.000
_cell.angle_alpha   90.00
_cell.angle_beta   90.00
_cell.angle_gamma   90.00
#
_symmetry.space_group_name_H-M   'P 1'
#
loop_
_entity.id
_entity.type
_entity.pdbx_description
1 polymer ?
#
loop_
_entity_poly.entity_id
_entity_poly.type
_entity_poly.pdbx_seq_one_letter_code
_entity_poly.pdbx_strand_id
1 'polypeptide(L)'
;MVYEYDDSYEGFLCCIYESYVNKEFPIAFVSNEEFPVLSLYSVRSVETDLSHSSRILRSITERSPRAARLLYRAFHTCMDNREACLYRFVQKLYADGPQFLRRPSDDACFPLYKAVRHLSGELEKLRGFVRFSDYSGVLGAEIRPKNRVLPFLRRYFCERYANES
;
A
#
# COMPACT_ATOMS: atom_id res chain seq x y z
N MET A 1 -0.69 -16.65 -14.17
CA MET A 1 -1.05 -15.30 -14.63
C MET A 1 -0.26 -14.29 -13.82
N VAL A 2 0.38 -13.33 -14.45
CA VAL A 2 1.01 -12.16 -13.83
C VAL A 2 0.06 -10.99 -14.04
N TYR A 3 -0.17 -10.16 -13.01
CA TYR A 3 -0.97 -8.95 -13.12
C TYR A 3 -0.04 -7.74 -13.20
N GLU A 4 -0.27 -6.92 -14.23
CA GLU A 4 0.41 -5.65 -14.46
C GLU A 4 -0.54 -4.52 -14.11
N TYR A 5 -0.05 -3.51 -13.36
CA TYR A 5 -0.87 -2.39 -12.90
C TYR A 5 0.00 -1.11 -12.71
N ASP A 6 -0.62 0.01 -12.43
CA ASP A 6 0.00 1.34 -12.36
C ASP A 6 0.75 1.66 -11.05
N ASP A 7 1.02 0.65 -10.21
CA ASP A 7 1.66 0.78 -8.90
C ASP A 7 0.91 1.69 -7.90
N SER A 8 -0.34 2.05 -8.19
CA SER A 8 -1.20 2.76 -7.24
C SER A 8 -1.88 1.79 -6.26
N TYR A 9 -2.31 2.30 -5.10
CA TYR A 9 -3.08 1.50 -4.15
C TYR A 9 -4.42 1.07 -4.73
N GLU A 10 -5.07 1.98 -5.45
CA GLU A 10 -6.33 1.74 -6.15
C GLU A 10 -6.17 0.68 -7.24
N GLY A 11 -5.08 0.73 -8.02
CA GLY A 11 -4.74 -0.28 -9.01
C GLY A 11 -4.51 -1.67 -8.40
N PHE A 12 -3.81 -1.74 -7.26
CA PHE A 12 -3.66 -3.00 -6.53
C PHE A 12 -5.02 -3.55 -6.04
N LEU A 13 -5.92 -2.70 -5.56
CA LEU A 13 -7.28 -3.14 -5.20
C LEU A 13 -8.07 -3.62 -6.42
N CYS A 14 -7.84 -3.03 -7.60
CA CYS A 14 -8.41 -3.54 -8.85
C CYS A 14 -7.85 -4.91 -9.23
N CYS A 15 -6.56 -5.16 -9.00
CA CYS A 15 -5.98 -6.50 -9.16
C CYS A 15 -6.68 -7.55 -8.27
N ILE A 16 -6.98 -7.18 -7.02
CA ILE A 16 -7.78 -8.05 -6.13
C ILE A 16 -9.17 -8.28 -6.72
N TYR A 17 -9.86 -7.23 -7.17
CA TYR A 17 -11.18 -7.32 -7.80
C TYR A 17 -11.16 -8.28 -8.98
N GLU A 18 -10.25 -8.09 -9.93
CA GLU A 18 -10.11 -8.92 -11.12
C GLU A 18 -9.82 -10.39 -10.79
N SER A 19 -9.00 -10.64 -9.78
CA SER A 19 -8.69 -12.02 -9.36
C SER A 19 -9.94 -12.78 -8.89
N TYR A 20 -10.85 -12.11 -8.19
CA TYR A 20 -12.09 -12.72 -7.71
C TYR A 20 -13.13 -12.85 -8.81
N VAL A 21 -13.26 -11.87 -9.69
CA VAL A 21 -14.20 -11.90 -10.83
C VAL A 21 -13.83 -13.01 -11.81
N ASN A 22 -12.55 -13.10 -12.15
CA ASN A 22 -12.06 -14.09 -13.11
C ASN A 22 -11.74 -15.45 -12.46
N LYS A 23 -11.84 -15.56 -11.12
CA LYS A 23 -11.47 -16.77 -10.36
C LYS A 23 -10.02 -17.20 -10.65
N GLU A 24 -9.13 -16.22 -10.75
CA GLU A 24 -7.71 -16.41 -11.01
C GLU A 24 -6.89 -16.18 -9.75
N PHE A 25 -5.75 -16.86 -9.66
CA PHE A 25 -4.77 -16.66 -8.58
C PHE A 25 -3.50 -16.10 -9.22
N PRO A 26 -3.29 -14.77 -9.17
CA PRO A 26 -2.07 -14.17 -9.71
C PRO A 26 -0.85 -14.70 -8.94
N ILE A 27 0.18 -15.08 -9.69
CA ILE A 27 1.45 -15.56 -9.15
C ILE A 27 2.43 -14.43 -8.86
N ALA A 28 2.25 -13.29 -9.53
CA ALA A 28 3.04 -12.09 -9.32
C ALA A 28 2.24 -10.85 -9.74
N PHE A 29 2.67 -9.72 -9.21
CA PHE A 29 2.21 -8.37 -9.55
C PHE A 29 3.41 -7.57 -9.99
N VAL A 30 3.29 -6.82 -11.08
CA VAL A 30 4.36 -5.98 -11.63
C VAL A 30 3.82 -4.60 -11.94
N SER A 31 4.65 -3.58 -11.79
CA SER A 31 4.29 -2.23 -12.19
C SER A 31 4.60 -2.01 -13.67
N ASN A 32 3.84 -1.12 -14.31
CA ASN A 32 4.06 -0.74 -15.72
C ASN A 32 5.46 -0.17 -15.98
N GLU A 33 6.16 0.28 -14.94
CA GLU A 33 7.52 0.84 -15.04
C GLU A 33 8.62 -0.24 -15.05
N GLU A 34 8.30 -1.46 -14.65
CA GLU A 34 9.27 -2.56 -14.53
C GLU A 34 9.40 -3.39 -15.82
N PHE A 35 8.77 -2.97 -16.93
CA PHE A 35 8.89 -3.67 -18.20
C PHE A 35 10.11 -3.24 -19.02
N PRO A 36 10.81 -4.20 -19.68
CA PRO A 36 10.29 -5.46 -20.22
C PRO A 36 10.80 -6.70 -19.46
N VAL A 37 9.99 -7.29 -18.65
CA VAL A 37 10.27 -8.64 -18.19
C VAL A 37 9.80 -9.60 -19.29
N LEU A 38 10.72 -10.37 -19.88
CA LEU A 38 10.40 -11.57 -20.67
C LEU A 38 9.68 -12.54 -19.71
N SER A 39 8.37 -12.39 -19.61
CA SER A 39 7.56 -13.27 -18.79
C SER A 39 7.27 -14.54 -19.57
N LEU A 40 7.65 -15.68 -19.02
CA LEU A 40 7.21 -17.00 -19.50
C LEU A 40 5.73 -17.26 -19.15
N TYR A 41 5.11 -16.36 -18.41
CA TYR A 41 3.73 -16.44 -17.97
C TYR A 41 2.85 -15.43 -18.70
N SER A 42 1.57 -15.78 -18.87
CA SER A 42 0.59 -14.83 -19.39
C SER A 42 0.48 -13.62 -18.49
N VAL A 43 0.50 -12.42 -19.08
CA VAL A 43 0.35 -11.14 -18.39
C VAL A 43 -1.06 -10.61 -18.64
N ARG A 44 -1.71 -10.12 -17.59
CA ARG A 44 -2.97 -9.37 -17.65
C ARG A 44 -2.72 -7.97 -17.17
N SER A 45 -2.92 -6.99 -18.03
CA SER A 45 -2.94 -5.58 -17.65
C SER A 45 -4.28 -5.26 -16.96
N VAL A 46 -4.18 -4.62 -15.78
CA VAL A 46 -5.32 -4.23 -14.96
C VAL A 46 -5.36 -2.71 -14.88
N GLU A 47 -6.39 -2.13 -15.49
CA GLU A 47 -6.62 -0.70 -15.43
C GLU A 47 -7.23 -0.30 -14.09
N THR A 48 -6.83 0.87 -13.60
CA THR A 48 -7.35 1.40 -12.34
C THR A 48 -8.75 1.96 -12.54
N ASP A 49 -9.72 1.34 -11.88
CA ASP A 49 -11.12 1.76 -11.81
C ASP A 49 -11.50 2.07 -10.36
N LEU A 50 -11.93 3.33 -10.12
CA LEU A 50 -12.29 3.80 -8.78
C LEU A 50 -13.53 3.12 -8.22
N SER A 51 -14.43 2.61 -9.06
CA SER A 51 -15.61 1.87 -8.61
C SER A 51 -15.23 0.48 -8.10
N HIS A 52 -14.34 -0.21 -8.81
CA HIS A 52 -13.84 -1.53 -8.44
C HIS A 52 -12.98 -1.46 -7.17
N SER A 53 -12.03 -0.52 -7.11
CA SER A 53 -11.17 -0.32 -5.94
C SER A 53 -11.98 0.05 -4.69
N SER A 54 -12.95 0.97 -4.82
CA SER A 54 -13.85 1.36 -3.71
C SER A 54 -14.71 0.19 -3.21
N ARG A 55 -15.15 -0.69 -4.11
CA ARG A 55 -15.92 -1.89 -3.74
C ARG A 55 -15.09 -2.85 -2.89
N ILE A 56 -13.83 -3.09 -3.28
CA ILE A 56 -12.92 -3.94 -2.51
C ILE A 56 -12.58 -3.29 -1.18
N LEU A 57 -12.24 -2.00 -1.17
CA LEU A 57 -11.93 -1.28 0.07
C LEU A 57 -13.10 -1.31 1.06
N ARG A 58 -14.33 -1.09 0.57
CA ARG A 58 -15.54 -1.19 1.40
C ARG A 58 -15.68 -2.59 1.98
N SER A 59 -15.58 -3.63 1.15
CA SER A 59 -15.68 -5.02 1.57
C SER A 59 -14.66 -5.40 2.65
N ILE A 60 -13.41 -4.95 2.53
CA ILE A 60 -12.38 -5.14 3.54
C ILE A 60 -12.72 -4.37 4.83
N THR A 61 -13.16 -3.12 4.69
CA THR A 61 -13.49 -2.24 5.83
C THR A 61 -14.67 -2.76 6.64
N GLU A 62 -15.70 -3.27 5.97
CA GLU A 62 -16.87 -3.89 6.61
C GLU A 62 -16.48 -5.12 7.43
N ARG A 63 -15.52 -5.91 6.97
CA ARG A 63 -14.99 -7.06 7.72
C ARG A 63 -14.12 -6.62 8.89
N SER A 64 -13.24 -5.64 8.68
CA SER A 64 -12.36 -5.10 9.70
C SER A 64 -11.73 -3.76 9.27
N PRO A 65 -12.12 -2.64 9.91
CA PRO A 65 -11.43 -1.35 9.71
C PRO A 65 -9.94 -1.41 10.07
N ARG A 66 -9.56 -2.30 11.00
CA ARG A 66 -8.15 -2.54 11.34
C ARG A 66 -7.39 -3.19 10.18
N ALA A 67 -8.02 -4.17 9.51
CA ALA A 67 -7.42 -4.80 8.33
C ALA A 67 -7.21 -3.80 7.20
N ALA A 68 -8.22 -2.96 6.91
CA ALA A 68 -8.13 -1.93 5.88
C ALA A 68 -6.98 -0.94 6.16
N ARG A 69 -6.84 -0.47 7.40
CA ARG A 69 -5.72 0.41 7.79
C ARG A 69 -4.36 -0.28 7.68
N LEU A 70 -4.26 -1.54 8.09
CA LEU A 70 -3.03 -2.31 7.99
C LEU A 70 -2.63 -2.51 6.53
N LEU A 71 -3.57 -2.90 5.68
CA LEU A 71 -3.36 -3.09 4.24
C LEU A 71 -2.85 -1.81 3.57
N TYR A 72 -3.53 -0.68 3.79
CA TYR A 72 -3.13 0.61 3.26
C TYR A 72 -1.71 1.01 3.68
N ARG A 73 -1.40 0.90 4.97
CA ARG A 73 -0.06 1.24 5.47
C ARG A 73 1.01 0.30 4.93
N ALA A 74 0.73 -1.01 4.88
CA ALA A 74 1.67 -2.00 4.38
C ALA A 74 1.93 -1.84 2.87
N PHE A 75 0.95 -1.39 2.08
CA PHE A 75 1.14 -1.06 0.67
C PHE A 75 2.19 0.04 0.46
N HIS A 76 2.31 0.99 1.38
CA HIS A 76 3.25 2.11 1.30
C HIS A 76 4.64 1.78 1.88
N THR A 77 4.92 0.51 2.16
CA THR A 77 6.24 0.07 2.65
C THR A 77 7.17 -0.37 1.52
N CYS A 78 8.46 -0.39 1.82
CA CYS A 78 9.50 -0.95 0.92
C CYS A 78 9.71 -2.46 1.14
N MET A 79 8.68 -3.19 1.56
CA MET A 79 8.73 -4.62 1.82
C MET A 79 8.92 -5.39 0.51
N ASP A 80 9.83 -6.37 0.51
CA ASP A 80 9.99 -7.30 -0.60
C ASP A 80 8.73 -8.14 -0.80
N ASN A 81 8.41 -8.45 -2.05
CA ASN A 81 7.21 -9.21 -2.43
C ASN A 81 5.92 -8.63 -1.80
N ARG A 82 5.86 -7.31 -1.72
CA ARG A 82 4.80 -6.55 -1.07
C ARG A 82 3.41 -7.00 -1.49
N GLU A 83 3.12 -7.00 -2.78
CA GLU A 83 1.82 -7.33 -3.35
C GLU A 83 1.40 -8.76 -3.04
N ALA A 84 2.32 -9.71 -3.14
CA ALA A 84 2.04 -11.11 -2.80
C ALA A 84 1.67 -11.29 -1.33
N CYS A 85 2.37 -10.59 -0.43
CA CYS A 85 2.05 -10.60 1.01
C CYS A 85 0.68 -9.96 1.28
N LEU A 86 0.39 -8.83 0.63
CA LEU A 86 -0.89 -8.12 0.78
C LEU A 86 -2.06 -8.94 0.21
N TYR A 87 -1.85 -9.56 -0.95
CA TYR A 87 -2.86 -10.40 -1.57
C TYR A 87 -3.20 -11.61 -0.70
N ARG A 88 -2.17 -12.31 -0.18
CA ARG A 88 -2.34 -13.41 0.77
C ARG A 88 -3.07 -12.98 2.04
N PHE A 89 -2.78 -11.80 2.55
CA PHE A 89 -3.48 -11.22 3.70
C PHE A 89 -4.97 -11.02 3.41
N VAL A 90 -5.32 -10.47 2.24
CA VAL A 90 -6.73 -10.27 1.84
C VAL A 90 -7.44 -11.60 1.62
N GLN A 91 -6.79 -12.57 0.97
CA GLN A 91 -7.36 -13.90 0.80
C GLN A 91 -7.71 -14.53 2.16
N LYS A 92 -6.80 -14.44 3.13
CA LYS A 92 -7.03 -14.96 4.48
C LYS A 92 -8.15 -14.22 5.20
N LEU A 93 -8.23 -12.90 5.04
CA LEU A 93 -9.32 -12.10 5.63
C LEU A 93 -10.69 -12.54 5.09
N TYR A 94 -10.78 -12.88 3.81
CA TYR A 94 -12.02 -13.34 3.20
C TYR A 94 -12.36 -14.78 3.56
N ALA A 95 -11.37 -15.65 3.71
CA ALA A 95 -11.58 -17.06 4.05
C ALA A 95 -11.88 -17.28 5.55
N ASP A 96 -11.09 -16.69 6.43
CA ASP A 96 -11.07 -16.99 7.87
C ASP A 96 -11.74 -15.90 8.71
N GLY A 97 -12.06 -14.74 8.11
CA GLY A 97 -12.52 -13.57 8.86
C GLY A 97 -11.37 -12.88 9.62
N PRO A 98 -11.67 -11.83 10.44
CA PRO A 98 -10.65 -10.95 11.02
C PRO A 98 -9.94 -11.51 12.28
N GLN A 99 -10.27 -12.72 12.76
CA GLN A 99 -9.77 -13.27 14.03
C GLN A 99 -8.24 -13.43 14.04
N PHE A 100 -7.64 -13.75 12.90
CA PHE A 100 -6.19 -13.91 12.77
C PHE A 100 -5.40 -12.63 13.05
N LEU A 101 -6.02 -11.45 12.91
CA LEU A 101 -5.42 -10.16 13.26
C LEU A 101 -5.06 -10.01 14.75
N ARG A 102 -5.61 -10.87 15.61
CA ARG A 102 -5.30 -10.91 17.04
C ARG A 102 -3.99 -11.64 17.33
N ARG A 103 -3.44 -12.36 16.34
CA ARG A 103 -2.20 -13.13 16.44
C ARG A 103 -1.10 -12.46 15.62
N PRO A 104 -0.26 -11.59 16.21
CA PRO A 104 0.79 -10.88 15.46
C PRO A 104 1.81 -11.81 14.80
N SER A 105 1.96 -13.04 15.30
CA SER A 105 2.84 -14.06 14.74
C SER A 105 2.23 -14.86 13.59
N ASP A 106 0.98 -14.60 13.21
CA ASP A 106 0.36 -15.24 12.06
C ASP A 106 1.11 -14.92 10.77
N ASP A 107 1.36 -15.93 9.94
CA ASP A 107 2.18 -15.81 8.72
C ASP A 107 1.69 -14.77 7.72
N ALA A 108 0.39 -14.47 7.69
CA ALA A 108 -0.16 -13.44 6.84
C ALA A 108 -0.06 -12.03 7.47
N CYS A 109 0.01 -11.94 8.80
CA CYS A 109 0.08 -10.67 9.52
C CYS A 109 1.50 -10.22 9.82
N PHE A 110 2.37 -11.15 10.21
CA PHE A 110 3.72 -10.84 10.71
C PHE A 110 4.54 -9.98 9.74
N PRO A 111 4.63 -10.30 8.42
CA PRO A 111 5.38 -9.47 7.48
C PRO A 111 4.83 -8.04 7.41
N LEU A 112 3.51 -7.88 7.40
CA LEU A 112 2.84 -6.58 7.32
C LEU A 112 3.10 -5.75 8.58
N TYR A 113 2.97 -6.34 9.76
CA TYR A 113 3.25 -5.63 11.03
C TYR A 113 4.71 -5.18 11.12
N LYS A 114 5.66 -6.04 10.72
CA LYS A 114 7.09 -5.71 10.68
C LYS A 114 7.34 -4.52 9.73
N ALA A 115 6.80 -4.56 8.52
CA ALA A 115 6.96 -3.52 7.53
C ALA A 115 6.32 -2.18 7.97
N VAL A 116 5.10 -2.23 8.52
CA VAL A 116 4.40 -1.04 9.02
C VAL A 116 5.10 -0.44 10.25
N ARG A 117 5.73 -1.24 11.10
CA ARG A 117 6.56 -0.75 12.19
C ARG A 117 7.76 0.04 11.66
N HIS A 118 8.42 -0.46 10.62
CA HIS A 118 9.53 0.23 9.95
C HIS A 118 9.06 1.57 9.35
N LEU A 119 7.93 1.58 8.61
CA LEU A 119 7.31 2.80 8.08
C LEU A 119 7.00 3.80 9.21
N SER A 120 6.43 3.35 10.32
CA SER A 120 6.10 4.23 11.46
C SER A 120 7.34 4.89 12.04
N GLY A 121 8.42 4.14 12.24
CA GLY A 121 9.69 4.67 12.74
C GLY A 121 10.32 5.70 11.78
N GLU A 122 10.21 5.47 10.47
CA GLU A 122 10.68 6.43 9.47
C GLU A 122 9.86 7.71 9.47
N LEU A 123 8.52 7.60 9.57
CA LEU A 123 7.63 8.76 9.68
C LEU A 123 7.92 9.62 10.90
N GLU A 124 8.17 9.02 12.06
CA GLU A 124 8.51 9.76 13.28
C GLU A 124 9.84 10.51 13.15
N LYS A 125 10.85 9.87 12.55
CA LYS A 125 12.13 10.53 12.26
C LYS A 125 11.94 11.73 11.33
N LEU A 126 11.19 11.57 10.25
CA LEU A 126 10.94 12.65 9.29
C LEU A 126 10.17 13.81 9.92
N ARG A 127 9.15 13.53 10.74
CA ARG A 127 8.43 14.57 11.49
C ARG A 127 9.30 15.37 12.44
N GLY A 128 10.29 14.73 13.05
CA GLY A 128 11.20 15.36 14.00
C GLY A 128 12.39 16.08 13.35
N PHE A 129 12.86 15.63 12.20
CA PHE A 129 14.15 16.07 11.64
C PHE A 129 14.06 16.82 10.31
N VAL A 130 12.91 16.79 9.60
CA VAL A 130 12.78 17.53 8.34
C VAL A 130 12.88 19.03 8.61
N ARG A 131 13.76 19.68 7.86
CA ARG A 131 13.95 21.15 7.87
C ARG A 131 13.45 21.70 6.54
N PHE A 132 12.61 22.71 6.61
CA PHE A 132 12.16 23.45 5.45
C PHE A 132 13.01 24.69 5.25
N SER A 133 13.35 24.98 3.99
CA SER A 133 13.98 26.21 3.56
C SER A 133 12.96 27.03 2.80
N ASP A 134 13.01 28.35 2.97
CA ASP A 134 12.16 29.28 2.20
C ASP A 134 12.85 29.61 0.88
N TYR A 135 12.13 29.37 -0.20
CA TYR A 135 12.52 29.71 -1.58
C TYR A 135 11.54 30.74 -2.13
N SER A 136 11.71 32.00 -1.73
CA SER A 136 10.87 33.12 -2.17
C SER A 136 9.37 32.94 -1.85
N GLY A 137 9.07 32.53 -0.61
CA GLY A 137 7.69 32.29 -0.15
C GLY A 137 7.19 30.86 -0.36
N VAL A 138 8.04 29.97 -0.91
CA VAL A 138 7.72 28.56 -1.05
C VAL A 138 8.60 27.75 -0.10
N LEU A 139 7.98 27.03 0.83
CA LEU A 139 8.70 26.15 1.74
C LEU A 139 9.02 24.81 1.06
N GLY A 140 10.30 24.48 0.94
CA GLY A 140 10.80 23.27 0.34
C GLY A 140 11.70 22.47 1.30
N ALA A 141 11.65 21.14 1.20
CA ALA A 141 12.56 20.25 1.91
C ALA A 141 12.88 19.02 1.05
N GLU A 142 14.14 18.59 1.06
CA GLU A 142 14.55 17.34 0.44
C GLU A 142 14.50 16.21 1.46
N ILE A 143 13.87 15.11 1.11
CA ILE A 143 13.83 13.89 1.89
C ILE A 143 14.17 12.68 1.03
N ARG A 144 14.80 11.64 1.62
CA ARG A 144 15.17 10.39 0.94
C ARG A 144 14.67 9.19 1.74
N PRO A 145 13.37 9.00 1.83
CA PRO A 145 12.79 7.88 2.55
C PRO A 145 12.95 6.57 1.79
N LYS A 146 12.93 5.45 2.53
CA LYS A 146 12.85 4.10 1.95
C LYS A 146 11.41 3.71 1.63
N ASN A 147 10.47 4.15 2.48
CA ASN A 147 9.04 3.89 2.31
C ASN A 147 8.34 5.05 1.58
N ARG A 148 7.13 4.80 1.07
CA ARG A 148 6.27 5.83 0.43
C ARG A 148 5.60 6.68 1.50
N VAL A 149 6.33 7.64 2.05
CA VAL A 149 5.93 8.40 3.25
C VAL A 149 5.01 9.59 2.97
N LEU A 150 4.99 10.12 1.74
CA LEU A 150 4.30 11.37 1.39
C LEU A 150 2.81 11.38 1.76
N PRO A 151 2.01 10.30 1.53
CA PRO A 151 0.61 10.28 1.91
C PRO A 151 0.35 10.50 3.40
N PHE A 152 1.33 10.14 4.26
CA PHE A 152 1.23 10.26 5.72
C PHE A 152 1.82 11.54 6.26
N LEU A 153 2.74 12.20 5.53
CA LEU A 153 3.40 13.42 5.95
C LEU A 153 2.65 14.68 5.52
N ARG A 154 1.94 14.63 4.38
CA ARG A 154 1.25 15.78 3.79
C ARG A 154 0.39 16.52 4.81
N ARG A 155 -0.53 15.81 5.45
CA ARG A 155 -1.44 16.42 6.43
C ARG A 155 -0.68 17.04 7.60
N TYR A 156 0.28 16.32 8.15
CA TYR A 156 1.07 16.78 9.29
C TYR A 156 1.80 18.10 8.99
N PHE A 157 2.47 18.19 7.84
CA PHE A 157 3.20 19.41 7.50
C PHE A 157 2.28 20.55 7.05
N CYS A 158 1.20 20.26 6.31
CA CYS A 158 0.20 21.27 5.98
C CYS A 158 -0.43 21.90 7.22
N GLU A 159 -0.79 21.11 8.23
CA GLU A 159 -1.34 21.62 9.49
C GLU A 159 -0.30 22.41 10.30
N ARG A 160 0.96 21.97 10.33
CA ARG A 160 2.04 22.62 11.08
C ARG A 160 2.41 23.98 10.51
N TYR A 161 2.42 24.12 9.19
CA TYR A 161 2.84 25.35 8.51
C TYR A 161 1.66 26.17 7.93
N ALA A 162 0.43 25.84 8.26
CA ALA A 162 -0.77 26.54 7.80
C ALA A 162 -0.79 28.05 8.18
N ASN A 163 -0.03 28.45 9.18
CA ASN A 163 0.02 29.82 9.69
C ASN A 163 1.32 30.58 9.30
N GLU A 164 2.16 29.99 8.47
CA GLU A 164 3.45 30.60 8.07
C GLU A 164 3.40 31.23 6.67
N SER A 165 2.22 31.51 6.15
CA SER A 165 1.99 32.21 4.87
C SER A 165 1.66 33.68 5.07
#